data_4e0807a21f9a673b23e1a47e300c010f
#
_entry.id   4e0807a21f9a673b23e1a47e300c010f
#
_cell.length_a   1.000
_cell.length_b   1.000
_cell.length_c   1.000
_cell.angle_alpha   90.00
_cell.angle_beta   90.00
_cell.angle_gamma   90.00
#
_symmetry.space_group_name_H-M   'P 1'
#
loop_
_entity.id
_entity.type
_entity.pdbx_description
1 polymer ?
#
loop_
_entity_poly.entity_id
_entity_poly.type
_entity_poly.pdbx_seq_one_letter_code
_entity_poly.pdbx_strand_id
1 'polypeptide(L)'
;MAGDDMTAESAEPVVELLDEAECQGLIAAGGVGRIGYTGRFGPTILPVNYVLHEGTIVFRTGQHSPLGEDLRTGIEHAESKVAFEIDETSAATREGWSVLVQGSAHLVDSEAERASIVQSGVEPWAGGEKELFVRVIPSRISGRRIRRAGPGGG
;
A
#
# COMPACT_ATOMS: atom_id res chain seq x y z
N MET A 1 -35.26 26.52 -8.02
CA MET A 1 -35.85 25.18 -7.96
C MET A 1 -34.86 24.18 -7.47
N ALA A 2 -35.21 23.50 -6.44
CA ALA A 2 -34.34 22.51 -5.82
C ALA A 2 -34.00 21.34 -6.72
N GLY A 3 -34.71 21.16 -7.84
CA GLY A 3 -34.49 20.02 -8.72
C GLY A 3 -33.15 20.02 -9.46
N ASP A 4 -32.58 21.17 -9.75
CA ASP A 4 -31.33 21.23 -10.49
C ASP A 4 -30.13 20.87 -9.62
N ASP A 5 -30.15 21.27 -8.36
CA ASP A 5 -29.12 20.91 -7.40
C ASP A 5 -29.15 19.42 -7.10
N MET A 6 -30.34 18.85 -7.04
CA MET A 6 -30.50 17.42 -6.83
C MET A 6 -29.99 16.61 -8.00
N THR A 7 -30.07 17.14 -9.24
CA THR A 7 -29.58 16.44 -10.42
C THR A 7 -28.04 16.35 -10.42
N ALA A 8 -27.36 17.41 -9.99
CA ALA A 8 -25.91 17.41 -9.90
C ALA A 8 -25.39 16.52 -8.77
N GLU A 9 -26.16 16.45 -7.67
CA GLU A 9 -25.79 15.63 -6.50
C GLU A 9 -26.22 14.18 -6.65
N SER A 10 -27.13 13.88 -7.55
CA SER A 10 -27.69 12.55 -7.71
C SER A 10 -26.87 11.62 -8.60
N ALA A 11 -25.70 12.07 -9.09
CA ALA A 11 -24.79 11.18 -9.78
C ALA A 11 -24.30 10.14 -8.79
N GLU A 12 -24.90 8.95 -8.85
CA GLU A 12 -24.53 7.87 -7.94
C GLU A 12 -23.09 7.41 -8.20
N PRO A 13 -22.36 7.13 -7.14
CA PRO A 13 -21.03 6.56 -7.32
C PRO A 13 -21.11 5.17 -7.91
N VAL A 14 -20.24 4.90 -8.85
CA VAL A 14 -20.08 3.58 -9.44
C VAL A 14 -18.82 2.98 -8.85
N VAL A 15 -18.95 1.82 -8.23
CA VAL A 15 -17.82 1.07 -7.68
C VAL A 15 -17.42 -0.01 -8.67
N GLU A 16 -16.20 0.06 -9.16
CA GLU A 16 -15.62 -0.96 -10.02
C GLU A 16 -14.66 -1.81 -9.21
N LEU A 17 -14.78 -3.12 -9.34
CA LEU A 17 -13.78 -4.02 -8.83
C LEU A 17 -12.65 -4.11 -9.84
N LEU A 18 -11.42 -3.98 -9.37
CA LEU A 18 -10.24 -4.02 -10.22
C LEU A 18 -9.63 -5.41 -10.18
N ASP A 19 -9.13 -5.86 -11.34
CA ASP A 19 -8.38 -7.10 -11.37
C ASP A 19 -6.96 -6.90 -10.88
N GLU A 20 -6.22 -7.98 -10.73
CA GLU A 20 -4.87 -7.92 -10.18
C GLU A 20 -3.92 -7.09 -11.05
N ALA A 21 -4.01 -7.22 -12.36
CA ALA A 21 -3.15 -6.46 -13.27
C ALA A 21 -3.41 -4.95 -13.18
N GLU A 22 -4.68 -4.56 -13.10
CA GLU A 22 -5.05 -3.16 -12.92
C GLU A 22 -4.53 -2.62 -11.58
N CYS A 23 -4.66 -3.41 -10.52
CA CYS A 23 -4.13 -3.05 -9.20
C CYS A 23 -2.62 -2.84 -9.25
N GLN A 24 -1.89 -3.76 -9.87
CA GLN A 24 -0.44 -3.65 -10.00
C GLN A 24 -0.04 -2.41 -10.78
N GLY A 25 -0.77 -2.08 -11.83
CA GLY A 25 -0.52 -0.87 -12.61
C GLY A 25 -0.68 0.40 -11.78
N LEU A 26 -1.68 0.44 -10.91
CA LEU A 26 -1.94 1.62 -10.07
C LEU A 26 -0.86 1.84 -9.01
N ILE A 27 -0.32 0.78 -8.44
CA ILE A 27 0.67 0.89 -7.37
C ILE A 27 2.11 0.88 -7.87
N ALA A 28 2.33 0.69 -9.16
CA ALA A 28 3.67 0.55 -9.73
C ALA A 28 4.53 1.80 -9.57
N ALA A 29 3.93 2.98 -9.50
CA ALA A 29 4.66 4.22 -9.38
C ALA A 29 5.36 4.40 -8.03
N GLY A 30 4.97 3.61 -7.03
CA GLY A 30 5.45 3.80 -5.68
C GLY A 30 4.78 5.00 -5.02
N GLY A 31 5.25 5.35 -3.84
CA GLY A 31 4.71 6.45 -3.07
C GLY A 31 4.47 6.07 -1.63
N VAL A 32 3.41 6.60 -1.05
CA VAL A 32 3.05 6.32 0.34
C VAL A 32 1.97 5.26 0.37
N GLY A 33 2.21 4.21 1.13
CA GLY A 33 1.22 3.20 1.46
C GLY A 33 1.11 3.06 2.97
N ARG A 34 0.24 2.17 3.41
CA ARG A 34 0.05 1.90 4.83
C ARG A 34 0.17 0.42 5.07
N ILE A 35 1.07 0.06 5.97
CA ILE A 35 1.19 -1.33 6.39
C ILE A 35 0.34 -1.54 7.64
N GLY A 36 -0.50 -2.59 7.59
CA GLY A 36 -1.27 -3.06 8.74
C GLY A 36 -0.70 -4.39 9.21
N TYR A 37 -0.41 -4.49 10.49
CA TYR A 37 0.16 -5.70 11.06
C TYR A 37 -0.26 -5.84 12.52
N THR A 38 -0.07 -7.02 13.07
CA THR A 38 -0.31 -7.24 14.50
C THR A 38 1.00 -7.14 15.23
N GLY A 39 1.18 -6.04 15.97
CA GLY A 39 2.34 -5.81 16.79
C GLY A 39 2.10 -6.23 18.24
N ARG A 40 3.07 -5.93 19.10
CA ARG A 40 2.99 -6.32 20.50
C ARG A 40 1.83 -5.65 21.26
N PHE A 41 1.34 -4.52 20.77
CA PHE A 41 0.23 -3.82 21.38
C PHE A 41 -1.09 -4.00 20.60
N GLY A 42 -1.14 -4.93 19.66
CA GLY A 42 -2.32 -5.23 18.86
C GLY A 42 -2.20 -4.75 17.43
N PRO A 43 -3.32 -4.72 16.70
CA PRO A 43 -3.31 -4.26 15.30
C PRO A 43 -2.78 -2.83 15.19
N THR A 44 -1.88 -2.63 14.26
CA THR A 44 -1.17 -1.37 14.07
C THR A 44 -1.15 -1.02 12.59
N ILE A 45 -1.28 0.26 12.28
CA ILE A 45 -1.21 0.78 10.91
C ILE A 45 -0.17 1.90 10.89
N LEU A 46 0.76 1.83 9.93
CA LEU A 46 1.81 2.84 9.76
C LEU A 46 1.91 3.27 8.30
N PRO A 47 2.04 4.58 8.03
CA PRO A 47 2.38 5.04 6.69
C PRO A 47 3.86 4.80 6.41
N VAL A 48 4.17 4.33 5.23
CA VAL A 48 5.55 4.10 4.79
C VAL A 48 5.68 4.44 3.31
N ASN A 49 6.88 4.82 2.89
CA ASN A 49 7.21 4.93 1.48
C ASN A 49 7.59 3.56 0.95
N TYR A 50 7.01 3.21 -0.18
CA TYR A 50 7.25 1.91 -0.78
C TYR A 50 7.64 2.04 -2.25
N VAL A 51 8.21 0.99 -2.78
CA VAL A 51 8.34 0.75 -4.22
C VAL A 51 7.83 -0.64 -4.53
N LEU A 52 7.38 -0.82 -5.75
CA LEU A 52 7.06 -2.14 -6.26
C LEU A 52 8.33 -2.70 -6.92
N HIS A 53 8.81 -3.82 -6.43
CA HIS A 53 10.03 -4.46 -6.91
C HIS A 53 9.78 -5.93 -7.17
N GLU A 54 9.88 -6.33 -8.44
CA GLU A 54 9.66 -7.71 -8.86
C GLU A 54 8.33 -8.30 -8.35
N GLY A 55 7.28 -7.51 -8.44
CA GLY A 55 5.95 -7.93 -8.01
C GLY A 55 5.73 -7.95 -6.50
N THR A 56 6.69 -7.48 -5.72
CA THR A 56 6.59 -7.38 -4.27
C THR A 56 6.63 -5.93 -3.83
N ILE A 57 6.06 -5.66 -2.67
CA ILE A 57 6.14 -4.33 -2.07
C ILE A 57 7.35 -4.28 -1.16
N VAL A 58 8.20 -3.28 -1.37
CA VAL A 58 9.40 -3.10 -0.55
C VAL A 58 9.38 -1.71 0.07
N PHE A 59 9.67 -1.66 1.35
CA PHE A 59 9.79 -0.40 2.06
C PHE A 59 10.91 -0.48 3.10
N ARG A 60 11.29 0.67 3.64
CA ARG A 60 12.32 0.76 4.68
C ARG A 60 11.66 1.09 6.00
N THR A 61 12.17 0.51 7.06
CA THR A 61 11.78 0.85 8.43
C THR A 61 13.02 0.94 9.30
N GLY A 62 12.94 1.75 10.35
CA GLY A 62 14.06 1.90 11.28
C GLY A 62 14.33 0.59 12.00
N GLN A 63 15.60 0.31 12.24
CA GLN A 63 16.03 -0.90 12.96
C GLN A 63 15.40 -0.99 14.35
N HIS A 64 15.21 0.14 15.01
CA HIS A 64 14.62 0.22 16.33
C HIS A 64 13.18 0.68 16.33
N SER A 65 12.55 0.76 15.17
CA SER A 65 11.11 1.04 15.07
C SER A 65 10.33 -0.12 15.67
N PRO A 66 9.09 0.11 16.15
CA PRO A 66 8.26 -1.00 16.65
C PRO A 66 8.08 -2.11 15.62
N LEU A 67 7.86 -1.76 14.36
CA LEU A 67 7.74 -2.76 13.30
C LEU A 67 9.04 -3.53 13.09
N GLY A 68 10.17 -2.82 13.02
CA GLY A 68 11.48 -3.45 12.86
C GLY A 68 11.81 -4.40 14.00
N GLU A 69 11.51 -4.00 15.23
CA GLU A 69 11.72 -4.86 16.39
C GLU A 69 10.79 -6.07 16.37
N ASP A 70 9.52 -5.88 16.05
CA ASP A 70 8.55 -6.96 15.98
C ASP A 70 8.92 -7.99 14.90
N LEU A 71 9.45 -7.55 13.77
CA LEU A 71 9.90 -8.45 12.72
C LEU A 71 11.19 -9.18 13.08
N ARG A 72 12.11 -8.52 13.81
CA ARG A 72 13.39 -9.12 14.20
C ARG A 72 13.24 -10.09 15.36
N THR A 73 12.33 -9.79 16.29
CA THR A 73 12.15 -10.58 17.51
C THR A 73 11.10 -11.65 17.38
N GLY A 74 10.41 -11.70 16.24
CA GLY A 74 9.47 -12.76 15.95
C GLY A 74 10.17 -14.11 15.83
N ILE A 75 9.37 -15.18 15.77
CA ILE A 75 9.91 -16.51 15.60
C ILE A 75 10.68 -16.57 14.28
N GLU A 76 11.91 -17.02 14.34
CA GLU A 76 12.76 -17.14 13.17
C GLU A 76 12.07 -17.96 12.08
N HIS A 77 12.03 -17.42 10.86
CA HIS A 77 11.33 -17.97 9.70
C HIS A 77 9.80 -18.02 9.81
N ALA A 78 9.22 -17.46 10.86
CA ALA A 78 7.77 -17.31 10.92
C ALA A 78 7.32 -16.22 9.97
N GLU A 79 6.33 -16.53 9.15
CA GLU A 79 5.75 -15.55 8.26
C GLU A 79 4.84 -14.61 9.03
N SER A 80 5.12 -13.31 8.94
CA SER A 80 4.24 -12.30 9.52
C SER A 80 3.20 -11.91 8.47
N LYS A 81 1.96 -12.30 8.70
CA LYS A 81 0.87 -11.91 7.80
C LYS A 81 0.54 -10.44 8.00
N VAL A 82 0.52 -9.71 6.91
CA VAL A 82 0.30 -8.27 6.90
C VAL A 82 -0.68 -7.88 5.82
N ALA A 83 -1.17 -6.66 5.94
CA ALA A 83 -1.93 -6.00 4.89
C ALA A 83 -1.18 -4.73 4.50
N PHE A 84 -1.21 -4.40 3.23
CA PHE A 84 -0.63 -3.16 2.71
C PHE A 84 -1.67 -2.47 1.85
N GLU A 85 -1.96 -1.22 2.15
CA GLU A 85 -3.01 -0.48 1.46
C GLU A 85 -2.41 0.74 0.79
N ILE A 86 -2.78 0.96 -0.46
CA ILE A 86 -2.40 2.14 -1.22
C ILE A 86 -3.68 2.73 -1.81
N ASP A 87 -3.83 4.03 -1.71
CA ASP A 87 -4.99 4.69 -2.28
C ASP A 87 -4.64 6.06 -2.82
N GLU A 88 -5.52 6.54 -3.66
CA GLU A 88 -5.49 7.92 -4.13
C GLU A 88 -6.94 8.36 -4.23
N THR A 89 -7.28 9.41 -3.49
CA THR A 89 -8.66 9.89 -3.42
C THR A 89 -8.69 11.40 -3.56
N SER A 90 -9.79 11.90 -4.13
CA SER A 90 -10.06 13.32 -4.24
C SER A 90 -11.32 13.65 -3.45
N ALA A 91 -11.18 14.49 -2.44
CA ALA A 91 -12.33 14.97 -1.68
C ALA A 91 -13.24 15.84 -2.54
N ALA A 92 -12.68 16.56 -3.50
CA ALA A 92 -13.43 17.46 -4.37
C ALA A 92 -14.35 16.70 -5.32
N THR A 93 -13.85 15.63 -5.95
CA THR A 93 -14.63 14.85 -6.91
C THR A 93 -15.31 13.66 -6.26
N ARG A 94 -14.88 13.27 -5.07
CA ARG A 94 -15.31 12.06 -4.37
C ARG A 94 -15.05 10.80 -5.21
N GLU A 95 -13.98 10.85 -5.98
CA GLU A 95 -13.51 9.74 -6.78
C GLU A 95 -12.16 9.26 -6.27
N GLY A 96 -11.79 8.06 -6.61
CA GLY A 96 -10.51 7.52 -6.23
C GLY A 96 -10.43 6.02 -6.42
N TRP A 97 -9.30 5.49 -6.03
CA TRP A 97 -9.07 4.05 -6.05
C TRP A 97 -8.33 3.62 -4.79
N SER A 98 -8.48 2.37 -4.45
CA SER A 98 -7.71 1.76 -3.38
C SER A 98 -7.30 0.36 -3.78
N VAL A 99 -6.12 -0.04 -3.34
CA VAL A 99 -5.57 -1.37 -3.56
C VAL A 99 -5.18 -1.95 -2.22
N LEU A 100 -5.59 -3.17 -1.98
CA LEU A 100 -5.23 -3.92 -0.78
C LEU A 100 -4.38 -5.11 -1.19
N VAL A 101 -3.19 -5.18 -0.61
CA VAL A 101 -2.28 -6.30 -0.79
C VAL A 101 -2.21 -7.04 0.54
N GLN A 102 -2.56 -8.31 0.51
CA GLN A 102 -2.44 -9.18 1.67
C GLN A 102 -1.35 -10.20 1.39
N GLY A 103 -0.50 -10.43 2.36
CA GLY A 103 0.62 -11.33 2.16
C GLY A 103 1.48 -11.47 3.40
N SER A 104 2.71 -11.89 3.17
CA SER A 104 3.69 -12.13 4.23
C SER A 104 4.80 -11.11 4.17
N ALA A 105 5.17 -10.57 5.32
CA ALA A 105 6.28 -9.64 5.44
C ALA A 105 7.54 -10.38 5.84
N HIS A 106 8.64 -10.04 5.19
CA HIS A 106 9.96 -10.62 5.45
C HIS A 106 11.00 -9.50 5.53
N LEU A 107 11.94 -9.65 6.44
CA LEU A 107 13.12 -8.82 6.42
C LEU A 107 14.04 -9.29 5.28
N VAL A 108 14.57 -8.33 4.55
CA VAL A 108 15.54 -8.61 3.49
C VAL A 108 16.91 -8.73 4.15
N ASP A 109 17.49 -9.92 4.12
CA ASP A 109 18.76 -10.22 4.76
C ASP A 109 19.91 -10.52 3.78
N SER A 110 19.59 -10.73 2.51
CA SER A 110 20.58 -10.98 1.47
C SER A 110 21.18 -9.67 0.96
N GLU A 111 22.51 -9.59 0.89
CA GLU A 111 23.18 -8.41 0.37
C GLU A 111 22.90 -8.18 -1.11
N ALA A 112 22.78 -9.24 -1.89
CA ALA A 112 22.45 -9.13 -3.30
C ALA A 112 21.05 -8.55 -3.48
N GLU A 113 20.11 -8.98 -2.66
CA GLU A 113 18.75 -8.49 -2.67
C GLU A 113 18.67 -7.03 -2.23
N ARG A 114 19.43 -6.68 -1.19
CA ARG A 114 19.51 -5.28 -0.73
C ARG A 114 20.08 -4.37 -1.82
N ALA A 115 21.12 -4.81 -2.50
CA ALA A 115 21.72 -4.03 -3.57
C ALA A 115 20.72 -3.79 -4.72
N SER A 116 19.97 -4.82 -5.08
CA SER A 116 18.93 -4.71 -6.11
C SER A 116 17.85 -3.71 -5.71
N ILE A 117 17.44 -3.73 -4.46
CA ILE A 117 16.42 -2.83 -3.93
C ILE A 117 16.94 -1.38 -3.90
N VAL A 118 18.16 -1.17 -3.46
CA VAL A 118 18.78 0.16 -3.44
C VAL A 118 18.82 0.76 -4.83
N GLN A 119 19.15 -0.06 -5.83
CA GLN A 119 19.16 0.39 -7.21
C GLN A 119 17.79 0.79 -7.73
N SER A 120 16.72 0.27 -7.14
CA SER A 120 15.35 0.61 -7.54
C SER A 120 14.86 1.94 -6.98
N GLY A 121 15.63 2.60 -6.14
CA GLY A 121 15.34 3.96 -5.69
C GLY A 121 14.50 4.06 -4.43
N VAL A 122 14.53 3.07 -3.55
CA VAL A 122 13.84 3.15 -2.26
C VAL A 122 14.59 4.14 -1.38
N GLU A 123 13.99 5.30 -1.18
CA GLU A 123 14.57 6.32 -0.32
C GLU A 123 13.72 6.56 0.92
N PRO A 124 14.34 6.71 2.10
CA PRO A 124 13.59 7.06 3.30
C PRO A 124 13.24 8.54 3.30
N TRP A 125 12.04 8.88 3.71
CA TRP A 125 11.67 10.27 3.92
C TRP A 125 12.31 10.83 5.18
N ALA A 126 12.43 10.01 6.21
CA ALA A 126 13.14 10.38 7.43
C ALA A 126 14.55 9.83 7.33
N GLY A 127 15.54 10.70 7.37
CA GLY A 127 16.93 10.27 7.43
C GLY A 127 17.15 9.43 8.67
N GLY A 128 17.81 8.31 8.53
CA GLY A 128 18.11 7.44 9.64
C GLY A 128 19.26 6.51 9.32
N GLU A 129 20.01 6.16 10.33
CA GLU A 129 21.06 5.18 10.19
C GLU A 129 20.47 3.78 10.22
N LYS A 130 21.01 2.89 9.42
CA LYS A 130 20.71 1.46 9.43
C LYS A 130 19.22 1.15 9.40
N GLU A 131 18.66 1.29 8.24
CA GLU A 131 17.29 0.90 8.02
C GLU A 131 17.21 -0.54 7.57
N LEU A 132 16.11 -1.16 7.96
CA LEU A 132 15.77 -2.49 7.52
C LEU A 132 14.91 -2.39 6.27
N PHE A 133 15.16 -3.24 5.31
CA PHE A 133 14.25 -3.41 4.18
C PHE A 133 13.26 -4.51 4.51
N VAL A 134 12.00 -4.21 4.27
CA VAL A 134 10.91 -5.17 4.44
C VAL A 134 10.31 -5.44 3.08
N ARG A 135 10.11 -6.71 2.78
CA ARG A 135 9.43 -7.14 1.56
C ARG A 135 8.10 -7.77 1.92
N VAL A 136 7.04 -7.34 1.27
CA VAL A 136 5.73 -7.97 1.38
C VAL A 136 5.51 -8.77 0.11
N ILE A 137 5.38 -10.09 0.27
CA ILE A 137 5.09 -11.00 -0.83
C ILE A 137 3.60 -11.19 -0.90
N PRO A 138 2.94 -10.73 -1.98
CA PRO A 138 1.49 -10.81 -2.07
C PRO A 138 0.99 -12.25 -2.16
N SER A 139 -0.05 -12.55 -1.41
CA SER A 139 -0.87 -13.74 -1.61
C SER A 139 -2.21 -13.39 -2.25
N ARG A 140 -2.67 -12.15 -2.06
CA ARG A 140 -3.89 -11.64 -2.65
C ARG A 140 -3.76 -10.15 -2.89
N ILE A 141 -4.14 -9.72 -4.09
CA ILE A 141 -4.21 -8.31 -4.44
C ILE A 141 -5.64 -8.05 -4.90
N SER A 142 -6.27 -7.05 -4.30
CA SER A 142 -7.62 -6.63 -4.66
C SER A 142 -7.70 -5.12 -4.67
N GLY A 143 -8.64 -4.59 -5.41
CA GLY A 143 -8.80 -3.16 -5.47
C GLY A 143 -10.16 -2.76 -6.00
N ARG A 144 -10.43 -1.48 -5.85
CA ARG A 144 -11.65 -0.89 -6.35
C ARG A 144 -11.41 0.56 -6.77
N ARG A 145 -12.21 0.98 -7.70
CA ARG A 145 -12.25 2.37 -8.14
C ARG A 145 -13.65 2.90 -7.94
N ILE A 146 -13.74 4.10 -7.40
CA ILE A 146 -15.01 4.81 -7.26
C ILE A 146 -14.99 5.93 -8.27
N ARG A 147 -15.97 5.90 -9.16
CA ARG A 147 -16.19 6.95 -10.14
C ARG A 147 -17.61 7.46 -10.02
N ARG A 148 -17.79 8.72 -10.36
CA ARG A 148 -19.13 9.27 -10.51
C ARG A 148 -19.51 9.21 -11.97
N ALA A 149 -20.71 8.68 -12.23
CA ALA A 149 -21.27 8.75 -13.57
C ALA A 149 -21.53 10.21 -13.88
N GLY A 150 -20.79 10.76 -14.85
CA GLY A 150 -21.04 12.11 -15.30
C GLY A 150 -22.38 12.23 -16.02
N PRO A 151 -23.01 13.41 -16.02
CA PRO A 151 -24.22 13.65 -16.78
C PRO A 151 -23.91 13.45 -18.27
N GLY A 152 -24.67 12.57 -18.93
CA GLY A 152 -24.46 12.27 -20.34
C GLY A 152 -23.29 11.34 -20.62
N GLY A 153 -22.74 10.73 -19.61
CA GLY A 153 -21.75 9.68 -19.79
C GLY A 153 -22.40 8.47 -20.43
N GLY A 154 -22.36 8.44 -21.71
CA GLY A 154 -22.77 7.28 -22.47
C GLY A 154 -21.63 6.32 -22.60
#